data_32ad4baaff3ddc603e4aa3e4fd10bee8
#
_entry.id   32ad4baaff3ddc603e4aa3e4fd10bee8
#
_cell.length_a   1.000
_cell.length_b   1.000
_cell.length_c   1.000
_cell.angle_alpha   90.00
_cell.angle_beta   90.00
_cell.angle_gamma   90.00
#
_symmetry.space_group_name_H-M   'P 1'
#
loop_
_entity.id
_entity.type
_entity.pdbx_description
1 polymer ?
#
loop_
_entity_poly.entity_id
_entity_poly.type
_entity_poly.pdbx_seq_one_letter_code
_entity_poly.pdbx_strand_id
1 'polypeptide(L)'
;VQKDGLKGMPELIRSLSGRKQRFILFIDDLAFDQDDKTYSVVKTILEGGLERRPVNVAIYATSNRRLLVRQTFSDRAGDEVDRQETIQEKTALSDRFGLRSPYLALSKAEFLDLVQSLADQRGLAMDREELRRRAIQWDMRFPSRTPRGARQFLASLQMD
;
A
#
# COMPACT_ATOMS: atom_id res chain seq x y z
N VAL A 1 3.78 3.49 11.98
CA VAL A 1 3.17 2.65 13.03
C VAL A 1 2.98 1.27 12.45
N GLN A 2 3.47 0.24 13.11
CA GLN A 2 3.23 -1.15 12.75
C GLN A 2 1.86 -1.60 13.29
N LYS A 3 1.32 -2.71 12.75
CA LYS A 3 -0.02 -3.23 13.09
C LYS A 3 -0.24 -3.38 14.61
N ASP A 4 0.77 -3.84 15.35
CA ASP A 4 0.70 -4.00 16.80
C ASP A 4 0.57 -2.67 17.56
N GLY A 5 1.05 -1.57 16.97
CA GLY A 5 0.93 -0.21 17.52
C GLY A 5 -0.44 0.43 17.30
N LEU A 6 -1.33 -0.17 16.51
CA LEU A 6 -2.65 0.42 16.19
C LEU A 6 -3.53 0.58 17.43
N LYS A 7 -3.40 -0.31 18.41
CA LYS A 7 -4.17 -0.23 19.68
C LYS A 7 -3.88 1.04 20.46
N GLY A 8 -2.65 1.55 20.41
CA GLY A 8 -2.25 2.78 21.10
C GLY A 8 -2.51 4.06 20.29
N MET A 9 -3.00 3.95 19.05
CA MET A 9 -3.26 5.12 18.20
C MET A 9 -4.25 6.14 18.78
N PRO A 10 -5.36 5.75 19.42
CA PRO A 10 -6.29 6.73 20.00
C PRO A 10 -5.60 7.63 21.04
N GLU A 11 -4.79 7.03 21.91
CA GLU A 11 -4.04 7.77 22.94
C GLU A 11 -2.96 8.67 22.31
N LEU A 12 -2.25 8.15 21.30
CA LEU A 12 -1.28 8.93 20.55
C LEU A 12 -1.95 10.15 19.89
N ILE A 13 -3.06 9.96 19.18
CA ILE A 13 -3.80 11.05 18.52
C ILE A 13 -4.25 12.08 19.55
N ARG A 14 -4.76 11.64 20.71
CA ARG A 14 -5.15 12.54 21.80
C ARG A 14 -3.97 13.34 22.33
N SER A 15 -2.79 12.71 22.50
CA SER A 15 -1.58 13.39 22.96
C SER A 15 -1.04 14.44 21.99
N LEU A 16 -1.36 14.30 20.69
CA LEU A 16 -0.99 15.23 19.63
C LEU A 16 -2.03 16.33 19.46
N SER A 17 -3.27 16.11 19.94
CA SER A 17 -4.32 17.11 19.88
C SER A 17 -3.93 18.38 20.64
N GLY A 18 -4.29 19.54 20.10
CA GLY A 18 -3.98 20.85 20.72
C GLY A 18 -2.53 21.31 20.57
N ARG A 19 -1.64 20.52 20.01
CA ARG A 19 -0.28 20.97 19.69
C ARG A 19 -0.30 21.88 18.44
N LYS A 20 0.57 22.87 18.41
CA LYS A 20 0.68 23.82 17.27
C LYS A 20 1.23 23.17 15.99
N GLN A 21 1.99 22.10 16.13
CA GLN A 21 2.59 21.37 15.02
C GLN A 21 1.55 20.53 14.28
N ARG A 22 1.79 20.31 12.98
CA ARG A 22 1.06 19.35 12.16
C ARG A 22 1.76 18.00 12.18
N PHE A 23 1.00 16.92 12.28
CA PHE A 23 1.51 15.56 12.38
C PHE A 23 0.97 14.70 11.26
N ILE A 24 1.81 13.81 10.74
CA ILE A 24 1.42 12.73 9.83
C ILE A 24 1.65 11.41 10.57
N LEU A 25 0.58 10.66 10.77
CA LEU A 25 0.66 9.29 11.26
C LEU A 25 0.69 8.37 10.05
N PHE A 26 1.84 7.73 9.82
CA PHE A 26 2.02 6.82 8.71
C PHE A 26 1.88 5.38 9.19
N ILE A 27 0.94 4.64 8.56
CA ILE A 27 0.65 3.23 8.83
C ILE A 27 1.11 2.45 7.60
N ASP A 28 2.13 1.63 7.76
CA ASP A 28 2.66 0.82 6.65
C ASP A 28 2.01 -0.56 6.61
N ASP A 29 1.70 -1.03 5.40
CA ASP A 29 1.11 -2.34 5.10
C ASP A 29 -0.19 -2.62 5.87
N LEU A 30 -1.11 -1.65 5.86
CA LEU A 30 -2.40 -1.78 6.54
C LEU A 30 -3.25 -2.85 5.85
N ALA A 31 -3.51 -3.93 6.59
CA ALA A 31 -4.36 -5.02 6.15
C ALA A 31 -5.00 -5.71 7.37
N PHE A 32 -6.26 -6.08 7.25
CA PHE A 32 -7.01 -6.75 8.30
C PHE A 32 -7.47 -8.14 7.85
N ASP A 33 -7.45 -9.09 8.76
CA ASP A 33 -8.15 -10.36 8.65
C ASP A 33 -9.56 -10.22 9.24
N GLN A 34 -10.47 -11.18 8.98
CA GLN A 34 -11.89 -11.05 9.35
C GLN A 34 -12.12 -10.80 10.86
N ASP A 35 -11.31 -11.42 11.71
CA ASP A 35 -11.46 -11.35 13.17
C ASP A 35 -10.50 -10.37 13.84
N ASP A 36 -9.94 -9.45 13.07
CA ASP A 36 -8.91 -8.55 13.57
C ASP A 36 -9.53 -7.43 14.43
N LYS A 37 -9.32 -7.53 15.74
CA LYS A 37 -9.79 -6.53 16.71
C LYS A 37 -9.24 -5.12 16.45
N THR A 38 -8.13 -5.01 15.72
CA THR A 38 -7.55 -3.71 15.37
C THR A 38 -8.34 -2.99 14.26
N TYR A 39 -9.15 -3.74 13.49
CA TYR A 39 -10.08 -3.16 12.51
C TYR A 39 -11.02 -2.14 13.16
N SER A 40 -11.67 -2.51 14.26
CA SER A 40 -12.60 -1.63 14.98
C SER A 40 -11.92 -0.36 15.50
N VAL A 41 -10.67 -0.48 15.95
CA VAL A 41 -9.88 0.67 16.41
C VAL A 41 -9.63 1.65 15.27
N VAL A 42 -9.15 1.16 14.12
CA VAL A 42 -8.88 2.02 12.97
C VAL A 42 -10.17 2.61 12.40
N LYS A 43 -11.26 1.82 12.33
CA LYS A 43 -12.59 2.30 11.94
C LYS A 43 -13.02 3.48 12.81
N THR A 44 -12.95 3.32 14.14
CA THR A 44 -13.32 4.39 15.09
C THR A 44 -12.50 5.66 14.90
N ILE A 45 -11.19 5.52 14.68
CA ILE A 45 -10.27 6.65 14.44
C ILE A 45 -10.63 7.39 13.14
N LEU A 46 -10.91 6.65 12.07
CA LEU A 46 -11.23 7.24 10.76
C LEU A 46 -12.64 7.87 10.73
N GLU A 47 -13.58 7.29 11.47
CA GLU A 47 -14.94 7.82 11.63
C GLU A 47 -15.00 9.08 12.50
N GLY A 48 -13.95 9.34 13.26
CA GLY A 48 -13.90 10.44 14.21
C GLY A 48 -14.52 10.10 15.57
N GLY A 49 -14.96 8.85 15.81
CA GLY A 49 -15.42 8.30 17.08
C GLY A 49 -16.17 9.26 18.00
N LEU A 50 -15.96 9.14 19.31
CA LEU A 50 -16.46 10.08 20.33
C LEU A 50 -15.77 11.46 20.30
N GLU A 51 -14.58 11.54 19.70
CA GLU A 51 -13.81 12.78 19.55
C GLU A 51 -13.49 12.99 18.06
N ARG A 52 -13.80 14.19 17.54
CA ARG A 52 -13.42 14.57 16.16
C ARG A 52 -11.90 14.43 15.98
N ARG A 53 -11.47 13.86 14.86
CA ARG A 53 -10.06 13.81 14.50
C ARG A 53 -9.46 15.22 14.58
N PRO A 54 -8.34 15.41 15.31
CA PRO A 54 -7.70 16.72 15.43
C PRO A 54 -7.30 17.25 14.06
N VAL A 55 -7.54 18.53 13.80
CA VAL A 55 -7.25 19.18 12.52
C VAL A 55 -5.75 19.22 12.19
N ASN A 56 -4.90 19.03 13.18
CA ASN A 56 -3.44 19.02 13.06
C ASN A 56 -2.86 17.60 12.83
N VAL A 57 -3.71 16.55 12.71
CA VAL A 57 -3.25 15.17 12.50
C VAL A 57 -3.81 14.63 11.18
N ALA A 58 -2.93 14.24 10.27
CA ALA A 58 -3.27 13.51 9.05
C ALA A 58 -2.86 12.03 9.17
N ILE A 59 -3.67 11.12 8.65
CA ILE A 59 -3.41 9.68 8.65
C ILE A 59 -3.13 9.25 7.22
N TYR A 60 -1.97 8.67 6.98
CA TYR A 60 -1.55 8.06 5.74
C TYR A 60 -1.40 6.56 5.95
N ALA A 61 -1.87 5.77 5.02
CA ALA A 61 -1.69 4.32 5.07
C ALA A 61 -1.26 3.77 3.71
N THR A 62 -0.37 2.79 3.72
CA THR A 62 -0.12 1.95 2.54
C THR A 62 -0.83 0.62 2.72
N SER A 63 -1.22 0.00 1.62
CA SER A 63 -1.78 -1.35 1.63
C SER A 63 -1.48 -2.06 0.31
N ASN A 64 -1.16 -3.33 0.39
CA ASN A 64 -1.05 -4.22 -0.76
C ASN A 64 -2.42 -4.81 -1.16
N ARG A 65 -3.49 -4.47 -0.45
CA ARG A 65 -4.84 -4.96 -0.73
C ARG A 65 -5.70 -3.84 -1.29
N ARG A 66 -6.46 -4.14 -2.34
CA ARG A 66 -7.43 -3.20 -2.91
C ARG A 66 -8.54 -2.86 -1.92
N LEU A 67 -8.96 -3.85 -1.14
CA LEU A 67 -9.81 -3.71 0.03
C LEU A 67 -8.96 -4.02 1.26
N LEU A 68 -8.99 -3.17 2.27
CA LEU A 68 -8.17 -3.32 3.48
C LEU A 68 -8.47 -4.60 4.27
N VAL A 69 -9.67 -5.16 4.10
CA VAL A 69 -10.09 -6.43 4.73
C VAL A 69 -10.05 -7.57 3.71
N ARG A 70 -9.58 -8.74 4.14
CA ARG A 70 -9.46 -9.93 3.32
C ARG A 70 -10.84 -10.43 2.88
N GLN A 71 -11.01 -10.68 1.59
CA GLN A 71 -12.15 -11.43 1.06
C GLN A 71 -11.84 -12.93 1.12
N THR A 72 -12.75 -13.72 1.67
CA THR A 72 -12.66 -15.18 1.68
C THR A 72 -13.55 -15.77 0.59
N PHE A 73 -13.32 -17.05 0.26
CA PHE A 73 -14.20 -17.76 -0.69
C PHE A 73 -15.63 -17.91 -0.18
N SER A 74 -15.82 -18.02 1.15
CA SER A 74 -17.14 -18.05 1.78
C SER A 74 -17.94 -16.76 1.56
N ASP A 75 -17.28 -15.60 1.46
CA ASP A 75 -17.94 -14.33 1.15
C ASP A 75 -18.52 -14.29 -0.27
N ARG A 76 -18.12 -15.24 -1.14
CA ARG A 76 -18.60 -15.37 -2.53
C ARG A 76 -19.66 -16.44 -2.69
N ALA A 77 -19.88 -17.31 -1.69
CA ALA A 77 -20.74 -18.48 -1.74
C ALA A 77 -22.08 -18.31 -1.00
N GLY A 78 -22.30 -17.17 -0.30
CA GLY A 78 -23.55 -16.86 0.39
C GLY A 78 -24.64 -16.28 -0.53
N ASP A 79 -25.84 -16.10 0.01
CA ASP A 79 -26.94 -15.38 -0.66
C ASP A 79 -26.52 -13.98 -1.11
N GLU A 80 -27.12 -13.49 -2.19
CA GLU A 80 -26.74 -12.19 -2.80
C GLU A 80 -26.82 -11.00 -1.82
N VAL A 81 -27.73 -11.06 -0.85
CA VAL A 81 -27.93 -10.02 0.17
C VAL A 81 -26.79 -10.03 1.18
N ASP A 82 -26.44 -11.19 1.75
CA ASP A 82 -25.34 -11.34 2.71
C ASP A 82 -23.99 -10.98 2.07
N ARG A 83 -23.85 -11.25 0.76
CA ARG A 83 -22.65 -10.90 -0.02
C ARG A 83 -22.50 -9.40 -0.18
N GLN A 84 -23.58 -8.68 -0.48
CA GLN A 84 -23.56 -7.23 -0.63
C GLN A 84 -23.24 -6.52 0.70
N GLU A 85 -23.85 -6.96 1.79
CA GLU A 85 -23.59 -6.37 3.13
C GLU A 85 -22.12 -6.59 3.55
N THR A 86 -21.59 -7.81 3.37
CA THR A 86 -20.19 -8.11 3.69
C THR A 86 -19.20 -7.31 2.84
N ILE A 87 -19.49 -7.11 1.55
CA ILE A 87 -18.65 -6.29 0.67
C ILE A 87 -18.75 -4.81 1.08
N GLN A 88 -19.93 -4.32 1.41
CA GLN A 88 -20.13 -2.94 1.86
C GLN A 88 -19.41 -2.66 3.18
N GLU A 89 -19.47 -3.56 4.16
CA GLU A 89 -18.71 -3.40 5.40
C GLU A 89 -17.20 -3.37 5.16
N LYS A 90 -16.70 -4.27 4.30
CA LYS A 90 -15.27 -4.35 3.96
C LYS A 90 -14.78 -3.15 3.14
N THR A 91 -15.66 -2.54 2.34
CA THR A 91 -15.35 -1.33 1.57
C THR A 91 -15.42 -0.08 2.43
N ALA A 92 -16.29 -0.06 3.43
CA ALA A 92 -16.56 1.10 4.27
C ALA A 92 -15.32 1.69 4.93
N LEU A 93 -14.36 0.86 5.37
CA LEU A 93 -13.10 1.35 5.93
C LEU A 93 -12.25 2.06 4.89
N SER A 94 -12.18 1.48 3.69
CA SER A 94 -11.41 2.07 2.58
C SER A 94 -12.00 3.41 2.12
N ASP A 95 -13.33 3.54 2.16
CA ASP A 95 -14.05 4.74 1.71
C ASP A 95 -13.88 5.93 2.66
N ARG A 96 -13.43 5.67 3.90
CA ARG A 96 -13.13 6.72 4.88
C ARG A 96 -11.79 7.43 4.65
N PHE A 97 -10.93 6.88 3.81
CA PHE A 97 -9.77 7.61 3.32
C PHE A 97 -10.22 8.55 2.21
N GLY A 98 -10.07 9.86 2.43
CA GLY A 98 -10.52 10.90 1.49
C GLY A 98 -9.75 10.92 0.16
N LEU A 99 -8.52 10.41 0.15
CA LEU A 99 -7.68 10.29 -1.04
C LEU A 99 -7.13 8.87 -1.16
N ARG A 100 -7.15 8.34 -2.37
CA ARG A 100 -6.53 7.06 -2.71
C ARG A 100 -5.63 7.24 -3.92
N SER A 101 -4.41 6.74 -3.82
CA SER A 101 -3.45 6.74 -4.92
C SER A 101 -3.10 5.29 -5.25
N PRO A 102 -3.65 4.71 -6.33
CA PRO A 102 -3.31 3.35 -6.73
C PRO A 102 -1.94 3.33 -7.41
N TYR A 103 -1.06 2.44 -6.95
CA TYR A 103 0.21 2.12 -7.59
C TYR A 103 0.06 0.76 -8.28
N LEU A 104 -0.19 0.80 -9.58
CA LEU A 104 -0.37 -0.39 -10.40
C LEU A 104 0.98 -0.96 -10.84
N ALA A 105 0.99 -2.25 -11.17
CA ALA A 105 2.13 -2.86 -11.83
C ALA A 105 2.37 -2.14 -13.17
N LEU A 106 3.64 -1.93 -13.50
CA LEU A 106 4.02 -1.28 -14.75
C LEU A 106 3.72 -2.18 -15.95
N SER A 107 3.34 -1.58 -17.06
CA SER A 107 3.37 -2.25 -18.36
C SER A 107 4.80 -2.66 -18.71
N LYS A 108 4.97 -3.54 -19.71
CA LYS A 108 6.30 -3.92 -20.17
C LYS A 108 7.12 -2.71 -20.67
N ALA A 109 6.48 -1.78 -21.37
CA ALA A 109 7.14 -0.58 -21.87
C ALA A 109 7.61 0.31 -20.71
N GLU A 110 6.72 0.66 -19.79
CA GLU A 110 7.04 1.48 -18.60
C GLU A 110 8.13 0.86 -17.74
N PHE A 111 8.14 -0.48 -17.59
CA PHE A 111 9.19 -1.18 -16.85
C PHE A 111 10.55 -1.02 -17.53
N LEU A 112 10.62 -1.18 -18.86
CA LEU A 112 11.86 -1.03 -19.63
C LEU A 112 12.36 0.42 -19.61
N ASP A 113 11.47 1.40 -19.70
CA ASP A 113 11.80 2.81 -19.60
C ASP A 113 12.32 3.17 -18.20
N LEU A 114 11.71 2.61 -17.15
CA LEU A 114 12.18 2.77 -15.79
C LEU A 114 13.58 2.16 -15.59
N VAL A 115 13.81 0.96 -16.11
CA VAL A 115 15.14 0.29 -16.06
C VAL A 115 16.19 1.18 -16.72
N GLN A 116 15.89 1.72 -17.92
CA GLN A 116 16.81 2.60 -18.62
C GLN A 116 17.12 3.86 -17.81
N SER A 117 16.07 4.53 -17.31
CA SER A 117 16.22 5.73 -16.50
C SER A 117 17.09 5.49 -15.25
N LEU A 118 16.86 4.38 -14.56
CA LEU A 118 17.65 4.02 -13.37
C LEU A 118 19.10 3.63 -13.70
N ALA A 119 19.33 3.02 -14.86
CA ALA A 119 20.68 2.71 -15.35
C ALA A 119 21.46 3.98 -15.67
N ASP A 120 20.82 4.92 -16.38
CA ASP A 120 21.39 6.24 -16.70
C ASP A 120 21.75 7.02 -15.44
N GLN A 121 20.85 7.04 -14.43
CA GLN A 121 21.09 7.70 -13.13
C GLN A 121 22.26 7.10 -12.35
N ARG A 122 22.54 5.80 -12.54
CA ARG A 122 23.65 5.10 -11.88
C ARG A 122 24.94 5.17 -12.69
N GLY A 123 24.93 5.76 -13.87
CA GLY A 123 26.07 5.77 -14.77
C GLY A 123 26.50 4.38 -15.25
N LEU A 124 25.54 3.46 -15.42
CA LEU A 124 25.83 2.11 -15.87
C LEU A 124 26.27 2.13 -17.33
N ALA A 125 27.54 1.80 -17.59
CA ALA A 125 28.15 1.74 -18.91
C ALA A 125 27.75 0.45 -19.64
N MET A 126 26.49 0.33 -20.06
CA MET A 126 25.96 -0.78 -20.84
C MET A 126 25.18 -0.23 -22.03
N ASP A 127 25.32 -0.91 -23.18
CA ASP A 127 24.53 -0.58 -24.37
C ASP A 127 23.02 -0.69 -24.08
N ARG A 128 22.22 0.22 -24.63
CA ARG A 128 20.78 0.28 -24.40
C ARG A 128 20.03 -0.96 -24.89
N GLU A 129 20.41 -1.49 -26.03
CA GLU A 129 19.76 -2.68 -26.57
C GLU A 129 20.09 -3.91 -25.72
N GLU A 130 21.35 -4.02 -25.28
CA GLU A 130 21.78 -5.08 -24.39
C GLU A 130 21.05 -5.01 -23.04
N LEU A 131 20.98 -3.83 -22.44
CA LEU A 131 20.22 -3.60 -21.19
C LEU A 131 18.77 -4.03 -21.35
N ARG A 132 18.12 -3.58 -22.46
CA ARG A 132 16.74 -3.92 -22.77
C ARG A 132 16.53 -5.42 -22.95
N ARG A 133 17.42 -6.09 -23.65
CA ARG A 133 17.39 -7.55 -23.85
C ARG A 133 17.47 -8.29 -22.53
N ARG A 134 18.42 -7.94 -21.67
CA ARG A 134 18.59 -8.54 -20.34
C ARG A 134 17.39 -8.24 -19.43
N ALA A 135 16.83 -7.05 -19.46
CA ALA A 135 15.64 -6.70 -18.69
C ALA A 135 14.42 -7.53 -19.11
N ILE A 136 14.25 -7.81 -20.42
CA ILE A 136 13.17 -8.68 -20.91
C ILE A 136 13.38 -10.12 -20.41
N GLN A 137 14.60 -10.65 -20.46
CA GLN A 137 14.90 -11.98 -19.94
C GLN A 137 14.65 -12.08 -18.44
N TRP A 138 15.00 -11.03 -17.68
CA TRP A 138 14.71 -10.93 -16.25
C TRP A 138 13.19 -10.94 -16.00
N ASP A 139 12.41 -10.12 -16.71
CA ASP A 139 10.95 -10.06 -16.57
C ASP A 139 10.28 -11.42 -16.88
N MET A 140 10.81 -12.19 -17.82
CA MET A 140 10.32 -13.54 -18.12
C MET A 140 10.61 -14.54 -16.98
N ARG A 141 11.74 -14.40 -16.31
CA ARG A 141 12.15 -15.28 -15.21
C ARG A 141 11.54 -14.86 -13.86
N PHE A 142 11.42 -13.57 -13.65
CA PHE A 142 10.92 -12.96 -12.41
C PHE A 142 9.86 -11.92 -12.76
N PRO A 143 8.59 -12.31 -12.98
CA PRO A 143 7.53 -11.39 -13.41
C PRO A 143 7.16 -10.40 -12.31
N SER A 144 7.96 -9.36 -12.15
CA SER A 144 7.79 -8.31 -11.15
C SER A 144 8.10 -6.94 -11.76
N ARG A 145 7.12 -6.40 -12.51
CA ARG A 145 7.23 -5.08 -13.14
C ARG A 145 6.93 -3.99 -12.13
N THR A 146 7.84 -3.83 -11.18
CA THR A 146 7.76 -2.84 -10.12
C THR A 146 9.07 -2.05 -10.04
N PRO A 147 9.07 -0.86 -9.43
CA PRO A 147 10.32 -0.13 -9.17
C PRO A 147 11.32 -0.93 -8.33
N ARG A 148 10.84 -1.79 -7.44
CA ARG A 148 11.70 -2.71 -6.67
C ARG A 148 12.34 -3.75 -7.59
N GLY A 149 11.54 -4.38 -8.47
CA GLY A 149 12.03 -5.35 -9.45
C GLY A 149 13.08 -4.76 -10.39
N ALA A 150 12.87 -3.52 -10.87
CA ALA A 150 13.85 -2.82 -11.69
C ALA A 150 15.18 -2.57 -10.96
N ARG A 151 15.12 -2.18 -9.68
CA ARG A 151 16.33 -2.00 -8.85
C ARG A 151 17.06 -3.30 -8.58
N GLN A 152 16.34 -4.39 -8.34
CA GLN A 152 16.90 -5.73 -8.15
C GLN A 152 17.58 -6.23 -9.42
N PHE A 153 16.94 -6.05 -10.57
CA PHE A 153 17.55 -6.37 -11.86
C PHE A 153 18.88 -5.63 -12.06
N LEU A 154 18.90 -4.30 -11.88
CA LEU A 154 20.13 -3.52 -12.03
C LEU A 154 21.21 -3.89 -11.01
N ALA A 155 20.83 -4.28 -9.79
CA ALA A 155 21.78 -4.77 -8.81
C ALA A 155 22.40 -6.11 -9.22
N SER A 156 21.63 -6.99 -9.87
CA SER A 156 22.17 -8.27 -10.35
C SER A 156 23.21 -8.11 -11.46
N LEU A 157 23.11 -7.04 -12.28
CA LEU A 157 24.10 -6.75 -13.33
C LEU A 157 25.46 -6.28 -12.79
N GLN A 158 25.53 -5.85 -11.54
CA GLN A 158 26.77 -5.40 -10.89
C GLN A 158 27.52 -6.55 -10.19
N MET A 159 26.91 -7.72 -10.13
CA MET A 159 27.49 -8.93 -9.49
C MET A 159 28.10 -9.90 -10.50
N ASP A 160 27.86 -9.68 -11.81
CA ASP A 160 28.47 -10.40 -12.92
C ASP A 160 29.74 -9.65 -13.41
#